data_d0afd88118e7544c566365ce38695949
#
_entry.id   d0afd88118e7544c566365ce38695949
#
_cell.length_a   1.000
_cell.length_b   1.000
_cell.length_c   1.000
_cell.angle_alpha   90.00
_cell.angle_beta   90.00
_cell.angle_gamma   90.00
#
_symmetry.space_group_name_H-M   'P 1'
#
loop_
_entity.id
_entity.type
_entity.pdbx_description
1 polymer ?
#
loop_
_entity_poly.entity_id
_entity_poly.type
_entity_poly.pdbx_seq_one_letter_code
_entity_poly.pdbx_strand_id
1 'polypeptide(L)'
;MNSIWNKNISLFTNRFPQLTQLLLPAISSCSEASIVFSDIAPAKNGSVTASENSLRLHSAYNPEREAQSAVSSAVAGNENCRAVVFAGFGLGYAVK
;
A
#
# COMPACT_ATOMS: atom_id res chain seq x y z
N MET A 1 12.51 14.49 -1.90
CA MET A 1 11.83 13.21 -2.15
C MET A 1 12.85 12.14 -2.37
N ASN A 2 12.60 10.95 -1.88
CA ASN A 2 13.54 9.86 -2.08
C ASN A 2 13.49 9.31 -3.51
N SER A 3 14.51 8.55 -3.89
CA SER A 3 14.65 8.01 -5.24
C SER A 3 13.54 7.02 -5.61
N ILE A 4 12.99 6.30 -4.64
CA ILE A 4 11.89 5.35 -4.87
C ILE A 4 10.61 6.08 -5.25
N TRP A 5 10.28 7.16 -4.55
CA TRP A 5 9.14 8.01 -4.88
C TRP A 5 9.21 8.54 -6.31
N ASN A 6 10.35 9.14 -6.66
CA ASN A 6 10.56 9.70 -7.99
C ASN A 6 10.47 8.63 -9.08
N LYS A 7 11.04 7.46 -8.82
CA LYS A 7 10.96 6.33 -9.73
C LYS A 7 9.51 5.86 -9.94
N ASN A 8 8.75 5.76 -8.85
CA ASN A 8 7.36 5.35 -8.91
C ASN A 8 6.49 6.36 -9.66
N ILE A 9 6.70 7.66 -9.43
CA ILE A 9 6.00 8.71 -10.19
C ILE A 9 6.32 8.62 -11.69
N SER A 10 7.59 8.41 -12.04
CA SER A 10 7.99 8.24 -13.45
C SER A 10 7.33 7.02 -14.09
N LEU A 11 7.34 5.89 -13.41
CA LEU A 11 6.70 4.66 -13.91
C LEU A 11 5.19 4.85 -14.08
N PHE A 12 4.55 5.46 -13.11
CA PHE A 12 3.11 5.74 -13.15
C PHE A 12 2.77 6.70 -14.31
N THR A 13 3.55 7.76 -14.49
CA THR A 13 3.36 8.73 -15.58
C THR A 13 3.49 8.06 -16.94
N ASN A 14 4.48 7.19 -17.11
CA ASN A 14 4.68 6.47 -18.36
C ASN A 14 3.55 5.50 -18.66
N ARG A 15 3.03 4.85 -17.64
CA ARG A 15 1.97 3.85 -17.83
C ARG A 15 0.59 4.47 -17.96
N PHE A 16 0.31 5.53 -17.24
CA PHE A 16 -1.00 6.16 -17.16
C PHE A 16 -0.91 7.69 -17.33
N PRO A 17 -0.53 8.18 -18.54
CA PRO A 17 -0.29 9.61 -18.72
C PRO A 17 -1.52 10.47 -18.49
N GLN A 18 -2.70 10.03 -18.93
CA GLN A 18 -3.94 10.78 -18.74
C GLN A 18 -4.35 10.84 -17.26
N LEU A 19 -4.24 9.71 -16.57
CA LEU A 19 -4.56 9.63 -15.15
C LEU A 19 -3.58 10.46 -14.32
N THR A 20 -2.31 10.49 -14.72
CA THR A 20 -1.30 11.34 -14.09
C THR A 20 -1.69 12.81 -14.16
N GLN A 21 -2.18 13.30 -15.30
CA GLN A 21 -2.62 14.67 -15.44
C GLN A 21 -3.74 15.03 -14.46
N LEU A 22 -4.70 14.13 -14.27
CA LEU A 22 -5.78 14.33 -13.30
C LEU A 22 -5.27 14.38 -11.86
N LEU A 23 -4.22 13.63 -11.55
CA LEU A 23 -3.67 13.50 -10.20
C LEU A 23 -2.52 14.48 -9.91
N LEU A 24 -2.02 15.21 -10.89
CA LEU A 24 -0.90 16.13 -10.72
C LEU A 24 -1.05 17.10 -9.54
N PRO A 25 -2.20 17.76 -9.32
CA PRO A 25 -2.36 18.65 -8.17
C PRO A 25 -2.17 17.92 -6.84
N ALA A 26 -2.72 16.71 -6.71
CA ALA A 26 -2.56 15.90 -5.50
C ALA A 26 -1.11 15.41 -5.35
N ILE A 27 -0.48 14.95 -6.43
CA ILE A 27 0.91 14.50 -6.42
C ILE A 27 1.85 15.64 -6.02
N SER A 28 1.64 16.85 -6.55
CA SER A 28 2.47 18.01 -6.26
C SER A 28 2.32 18.50 -4.83
N SER A 29 1.17 18.31 -4.21
CA SER A 29 0.91 18.68 -2.82
C SER A 29 1.40 17.63 -1.82
N CYS A 30 1.69 16.41 -2.27
CA CYS A 30 2.21 15.36 -1.40
C CYS A 30 3.68 15.59 -1.04
N SER A 31 4.01 15.37 0.23
CA SER A 31 5.38 15.31 0.72
C SER A 31 5.57 14.01 1.50
N GLU A 32 6.82 13.62 1.74
CA GLU A 32 7.10 12.46 2.59
C GLU A 32 6.45 12.59 3.97
N ALA A 33 6.41 13.80 4.51
CA ALA A 33 5.81 14.07 5.82
C ALA A 33 4.29 13.90 5.83
N SER A 34 3.60 14.04 4.70
CA SER A 34 2.14 13.92 4.63
C SER A 34 1.65 12.49 4.43
N ILE A 35 2.55 11.52 4.23
CA ILE A 35 2.23 10.10 3.98
C ILE A 35 2.76 9.23 5.13
N VAL A 36 2.85 9.77 6.32
CA VAL A 36 3.46 9.05 7.46
C VAL A 36 2.37 8.48 8.35
N PHE A 37 2.44 7.19 8.59
CA PHE A 37 1.70 6.55 9.68
C PHE A 37 2.28 7.01 11.01
N SER A 38 1.46 7.15 12.05
CA SER A 38 1.92 7.64 13.34
C SER A 38 2.95 6.73 13.99
N ASP A 39 2.83 5.42 13.80
CA ASP A 39 3.77 4.45 14.35
C ASP A 39 4.16 3.41 13.30
N ILE A 40 5.45 3.36 12.99
CA ILE A 40 6.03 2.33 12.13
C ILE A 40 7.09 1.59 12.95
N ALA A 41 6.99 0.28 12.99
CA ALA A 41 7.86 -0.56 13.81
C ALA A 41 8.05 -1.94 13.16
N PRO A 42 9.10 -2.70 13.55
CA PRO A 42 9.23 -4.08 13.09
C PRO A 42 8.19 -4.97 13.78
N ALA A 43 7.59 -5.87 13.02
CA ALA A 43 6.80 -6.97 13.54
C ALA A 43 7.71 -8.05 14.15
N LYS A 44 7.15 -9.04 14.81
CA LYS A 44 7.95 -10.13 15.42
C LYS A 44 8.73 -10.93 14.38
N ASN A 45 8.25 -11.02 13.14
CA ASN A 45 8.98 -11.68 12.06
C ASN A 45 10.04 -10.79 11.40
N GLY A 46 10.23 -9.55 11.86
CA GLY A 46 11.20 -8.60 11.32
C GLY A 46 10.68 -7.70 10.21
N SER A 47 9.51 -7.98 9.64
CA SER A 47 8.89 -7.14 8.62
C SER A 47 8.32 -5.86 9.23
N VAL A 48 8.22 -4.81 8.41
CA VAL A 48 7.67 -3.53 8.87
C VAL A 48 6.16 -3.64 9.05
N THR A 49 5.65 -3.16 10.18
CA THR A 49 4.22 -3.01 10.44
C THR A 49 3.93 -1.56 10.86
N ALA A 50 2.66 -1.18 10.84
CA ALA A 50 2.25 0.18 11.15
C ALA A 50 0.96 0.20 11.96
N SER A 51 0.81 1.24 12.77
CA SER A 51 -0.43 1.55 13.47
C SER A 51 -0.73 3.04 13.39
N GLU A 52 -2.00 3.37 13.55
CA GLU A 52 -2.49 4.75 13.54
C GLU A 52 -3.45 4.92 14.72
N ASN A 53 -3.15 5.87 15.61
CA ASN A 53 -3.94 6.11 16.82
C ASN A 53 -4.21 4.84 17.63
N SER A 54 -3.20 4.03 17.83
CA SER A 54 -3.25 2.72 18.52
C SER A 54 -4.06 1.64 17.79
N LEU A 55 -4.55 1.92 16.59
CA LEU A 55 -5.20 0.94 15.73
C LEU A 55 -4.16 0.34 14.79
N ARG A 56 -3.98 -0.97 14.83
CA ARG A 56 -3.03 -1.66 13.96
C ARG A 56 -3.56 -1.77 12.54
N LEU A 57 -2.73 -1.37 11.57
CA LEU A 57 -3.04 -1.50 10.15
C LEU A 57 -2.61 -2.87 9.61
N HIS A 58 -1.59 -3.47 10.22
CA HIS A 58 -1.07 -4.79 9.88
C HIS A 58 -0.70 -5.54 11.16
N SER A 59 -0.56 -6.86 11.03
CA SER A 59 -0.17 -7.71 12.15
C SER A 59 1.14 -7.27 12.80
N ALA A 60 1.20 -7.27 14.13
CA ALA A 60 2.43 -7.07 14.89
C ALA A 60 3.32 -8.31 14.90
N TYR A 61 2.86 -9.44 14.36
CA TYR A 61 3.57 -10.72 14.38
C TYR A 61 4.11 -11.09 12.99
N ASN A 62 3.24 -11.19 12.00
CA ASN A 62 3.59 -11.58 10.64
C ASN A 62 2.62 -10.92 9.64
N PRO A 63 2.91 -9.69 9.18
CA PRO A 63 2.02 -8.98 8.27
C PRO A 63 1.85 -9.66 6.90
N GLU A 64 2.87 -10.38 6.40
CA GLU A 64 2.76 -11.11 5.15
C GLU A 64 1.76 -12.26 5.24
N ARG A 65 1.82 -13.03 6.32
CA ARG A 65 0.90 -14.14 6.55
C ARG A 65 -0.53 -13.66 6.75
N GLU A 66 -0.71 -12.58 7.47
CA GLU A 66 -2.02 -11.93 7.63
C GLU A 66 -2.60 -11.55 6.29
N ALA A 67 -1.81 -10.87 5.44
CA ALA A 67 -2.23 -10.43 4.11
C ALA A 67 -2.56 -11.63 3.22
N GLN A 68 -1.72 -12.66 3.23
CA GLN A 68 -1.95 -13.88 2.46
C GLN A 68 -3.26 -14.56 2.86
N SER A 69 -3.54 -14.66 4.15
CA SER A 69 -4.79 -15.24 4.66
C SER A 69 -6.00 -14.41 4.26
N ALA A 70 -5.91 -13.09 4.37
CA ALA A 70 -6.99 -12.17 4.00
C ALA A 70 -7.30 -12.25 2.50
N VAL A 71 -6.28 -12.23 1.65
CA VAL A 71 -6.46 -12.34 0.19
C VAL A 71 -7.01 -13.71 -0.19
N SER A 72 -6.48 -14.78 0.38
CA SER A 72 -6.97 -16.14 0.12
C SER A 72 -8.45 -16.29 0.48
N SER A 73 -8.88 -15.71 1.60
CA SER A 73 -10.29 -15.72 2.00
C SER A 73 -11.16 -14.87 1.08
N ALA A 74 -10.66 -13.72 0.64
CA ALA A 74 -11.41 -12.82 -0.23
C ALA A 74 -11.60 -13.38 -1.64
N VAL A 75 -10.62 -14.10 -2.19
CA VAL A 75 -10.71 -14.68 -3.53
C VAL A 75 -11.36 -16.07 -3.56
N ALA A 76 -11.59 -16.69 -2.40
CA ALA A 76 -12.27 -17.99 -2.33
C ALA A 76 -13.68 -17.89 -2.95
N GLY A 77 -13.96 -18.72 -3.94
CA GLY A 77 -15.21 -18.67 -4.69
C GLY A 77 -15.27 -17.61 -5.79
N ASN A 78 -14.21 -16.80 -5.96
CA ASN A 78 -14.14 -15.74 -6.96
C ASN A 78 -12.93 -15.90 -7.89
N GLU A 79 -12.47 -17.12 -8.11
CA GLU A 79 -11.25 -17.42 -8.87
C GLU A 79 -11.33 -17.01 -10.34
N ASN A 80 -12.56 -16.81 -10.86
CA ASN A 80 -12.79 -16.39 -12.25
C ASN A 80 -12.90 -14.88 -12.41
N CYS A 81 -12.68 -14.09 -11.38
CA CYS A 81 -12.72 -12.64 -11.49
C CYS A 81 -11.56 -12.13 -12.36
N ARG A 82 -11.84 -11.06 -13.15
CA ARG A 82 -10.85 -10.48 -14.07
C ARG A 82 -10.12 -9.28 -13.49
N ALA A 83 -10.60 -8.75 -12.38
CA ALA A 83 -10.04 -7.57 -11.75
C ALA A 83 -10.25 -7.64 -10.24
N VAL A 84 -9.34 -7.03 -9.50
CA VAL A 84 -9.40 -6.89 -8.05
C VAL A 84 -9.20 -5.41 -7.71
N VAL A 85 -10.05 -4.89 -6.83
CA VAL A 85 -9.95 -3.54 -6.33
C VAL A 85 -9.57 -3.58 -4.85
N PHE A 86 -8.52 -2.87 -4.49
CA PHE A 86 -8.09 -2.73 -3.10
C PHE A 86 -8.59 -1.41 -2.53
N ALA A 87 -9.45 -1.47 -1.52
CA ALA A 87 -9.91 -0.29 -0.79
C ALA A 87 -8.96 -0.02 0.39
N GLY A 88 -7.94 0.78 0.12
CA GLY A 88 -6.85 1.04 1.06
C GLY A 88 -5.63 0.17 0.76
N PHE A 89 -4.47 0.79 0.76
CA PHE A 89 -3.21 0.13 0.38
C PHE A 89 -2.40 -0.31 1.61
N GLY A 90 -2.42 0.50 2.69
CA GLY A 90 -1.55 0.28 3.84
C GLY A 90 -0.08 0.27 3.44
N LEU A 91 0.65 -0.75 3.85
CA LEU A 91 2.05 -0.97 3.47
C LEU A 91 2.19 -1.88 2.23
N GLY A 92 1.09 -2.23 1.59
CA GLY A 92 1.09 -2.95 0.33
C GLY A 92 1.19 -4.47 0.42
N TYR A 93 1.10 -5.05 1.59
CA TYR A 93 1.26 -6.50 1.76
C TYR A 93 0.20 -7.32 1.00
N ALA A 94 -1.03 -6.85 0.95
CA ALA A 94 -2.11 -7.57 0.26
C ALA A 94 -1.98 -7.52 -1.27
N VAL A 95 -1.29 -6.52 -1.80
CA VAL A 95 -1.10 -6.31 -3.25
C VAL A 95 0.11 -7.09 -3.78
N LYS A 96 1.07 -7.39 -2.92
CA LYS A 96 2.31 -8.07 -3.26
C LYS A 96 2.08 -9.55 -3.53
#